data_1fcffbe00e5aaf7406f1ae6686d388e4
#
_entry.id   1fcffbe00e5aaf7406f1ae6686d388e4
#
_cell.length_a   1.000
_cell.length_b   1.000
_cell.length_c   1.000
_cell.angle_alpha   90.00
_cell.angle_beta   90.00
_cell.angle_gamma   90.00
#
_symmetry.space_group_name_H-M   'P 1'
#
loop_
_entity.id
_entity.type
_entity.pdbx_description
1 polymer ?
#
loop_
_entity_poly.entity_id
_entity_poly.type
_entity_poly.pdbx_seq_one_letter_code
_entity_poly.pdbx_strand_id
1 'polypeptide(L)'
;VNIIAVGVLPATRRNIVRSSNQTEDESSDRQAWNANYGLMRLKDFVDGFIIVDNQRISFQTNMEAMYLSYNDYIATCIADLVSGLFLERIDPRQYPELNPPVIDMNDIMTALSFDHKGRGKEPGFASIGRASAITCDLLNYILPLSKNKKIDTLMLARLAAKKQSISNINLNECEKNLALIRAPAKYLKKSEISINTKGIEEFMVKNSKLNECHLGVSLTKRNLVSLTTLFTFEKEQIPRLNEVINLARSYEDKSKNLANIES
;
A
#
# COMPACT_ATOMS: atom_id res chain seq x y z
N VAL A 1 -8.78 11.04 -17.97
CA VAL A 1 -8.00 9.81 -17.67
C VAL A 1 -7.49 9.94 -16.25
N ASN A 2 -7.73 8.94 -15.40
CA ASN A 2 -7.17 8.91 -14.04
C ASN A 2 -5.78 8.26 -14.08
N ILE A 3 -4.80 8.88 -13.44
CA ILE A 3 -3.41 8.43 -13.45
C ILE A 3 -2.94 8.24 -12.00
N ILE A 4 -2.55 7.00 -11.67
CA ILE A 4 -1.94 6.66 -10.38
C ILE A 4 -0.49 6.27 -10.65
N ALA A 5 0.45 6.98 -10.03
CA ALA A 5 1.86 6.63 -10.14
C ALA A 5 2.29 5.71 -9.00
N VAL A 6 3.13 4.74 -9.32
CA VAL A 6 3.83 3.93 -8.31
C VAL A 6 5.25 4.46 -8.18
N GLY A 7 5.53 5.15 -7.08
CA GLY A 7 6.84 5.74 -6.79
C GLY A 7 7.68 4.84 -5.88
N VAL A 8 8.95 4.60 -6.26
CA VAL A 8 9.87 3.77 -5.47
C VAL A 8 10.90 4.66 -4.78
N LEU A 9 10.95 4.61 -3.45
CA LEU A 9 11.97 5.26 -2.65
C LEU A 9 13.20 4.36 -2.51
N PRO A 10 14.41 4.90 -2.67
CA PRO A 10 15.64 4.13 -2.53
C PRO A 10 15.89 3.73 -1.06
N ALA A 11 16.62 2.66 -0.84
CA ALA A 11 17.18 2.35 0.47
C ALA A 11 18.35 3.30 0.76
N THR A 12 18.22 4.16 1.77
CA THR A 12 19.26 5.13 2.18
C THR A 12 20.06 4.64 3.37
N ARG A 13 19.51 3.71 4.16
CA ARG A 13 20.20 3.06 5.28
C ARG A 13 20.39 1.61 4.92
N ARG A 14 21.64 1.21 4.66
CA ARG A 14 21.99 -0.21 4.52
C ARG A 14 22.56 -0.69 5.85
N ASN A 15 22.41 -1.97 6.18
CA ASN A 15 23.19 -2.60 7.22
C ASN A 15 24.64 -2.71 6.69
N ILE A 16 25.36 -1.62 6.75
CA ILE A 16 26.76 -1.59 6.44
C ILE A 16 27.45 -2.27 7.62
N VAL A 17 27.79 -3.54 7.48
CA VAL A 17 28.97 -4.07 8.14
C VAL A 17 30.10 -3.21 7.56
N ARG A 18 30.50 -2.22 8.35
CA ARG A 18 31.57 -1.25 8.15
C ARG A 18 32.52 -1.58 7.00
N SER A 19 32.25 -1.11 5.80
CA SER A 19 33.28 -0.83 4.82
C SER A 19 33.39 0.70 4.71
N SER A 20 34.56 1.19 5.00
CA SER A 20 34.93 2.59 5.16
C SER A 20 35.03 3.35 3.82
N ASN A 21 34.08 3.24 2.91
CA ASN A 21 34.17 3.86 1.59
C ASN A 21 33.14 4.98 1.44
N GLN A 22 33.62 6.21 1.41
CA GLN A 22 32.87 7.45 1.14
C GLN A 22 32.02 7.40 -0.17
N THR A 23 32.36 6.52 -1.11
CA THR A 23 31.65 6.34 -2.39
C THR A 23 30.23 5.77 -2.27
N GLU A 24 29.88 5.10 -1.17
CA GLU A 24 28.53 4.55 -0.97
C GLU A 24 27.52 5.61 -0.52
N ASP A 25 27.95 6.60 0.25
CA ASP A 25 27.08 7.70 0.69
C ASP A 25 26.66 8.58 -0.49
N GLU A 26 27.59 8.88 -1.41
CA GLU A 26 27.29 9.66 -2.62
C GLU A 26 26.31 8.95 -3.56
N SER A 27 26.41 7.63 -3.69
CA SER A 27 25.48 6.83 -4.48
C SER A 27 24.07 6.89 -3.89
N SER A 28 23.92 6.84 -2.58
CA SER A 28 22.67 6.93 -1.86
C SER A 28 22.01 8.30 -2.01
N ASP A 29 22.79 9.38 -1.87
CA ASP A 29 22.34 10.75 -2.02
C ASP A 29 21.84 11.02 -3.45
N ARG A 30 22.56 10.52 -4.47
CA ARG A 30 22.15 10.63 -5.88
C ARG A 30 20.86 9.85 -6.17
N GLN A 31 20.68 8.65 -5.59
CA GLN A 31 19.45 7.91 -5.75
C GLN A 31 18.27 8.64 -5.09
N ALA A 32 18.48 9.26 -3.94
CA ALA A 32 17.50 10.09 -3.27
C ALA A 32 17.12 11.31 -4.12
N TRP A 33 18.11 11.97 -4.72
CA TRP A 33 17.87 13.09 -5.64
C TRP A 33 17.03 12.68 -6.85
N ASN A 34 17.37 11.55 -7.51
CA ASN A 34 16.59 11.03 -8.64
C ASN A 34 15.14 10.72 -8.24
N ALA A 35 14.92 10.09 -7.09
CA ALA A 35 13.58 9.77 -6.61
C ALA A 35 12.77 11.04 -6.32
N ASN A 36 13.36 12.03 -5.63
CA ASN A 36 12.71 13.30 -5.35
C ASN A 36 12.39 14.06 -6.65
N TYR A 37 13.35 14.14 -7.58
CA TYR A 37 13.14 14.77 -8.87
C TYR A 37 11.99 14.14 -9.66
N GLY A 38 11.94 12.80 -9.70
CA GLY A 38 10.85 12.08 -10.36
C GLY A 38 9.48 12.37 -9.73
N LEU A 39 9.39 12.31 -8.41
CA LEU A 39 8.13 12.61 -7.68
C LEU A 39 7.65 14.04 -7.92
N MET A 40 8.57 15.01 -7.87
CA MET A 40 8.22 16.43 -8.10
C MET A 40 7.76 16.69 -9.52
N ARG A 41 8.34 16.02 -10.51
CA ARG A 41 7.95 16.15 -11.93
C ARG A 41 6.60 15.50 -12.22
N LEU A 42 6.29 14.39 -11.55
CA LEU A 42 5.03 13.68 -11.75
C LEU A 42 3.85 14.31 -11.02
N LYS A 43 4.09 15.09 -9.97
CA LYS A 43 3.06 15.64 -9.10
C LYS A 43 1.93 16.35 -9.87
N ASP A 44 2.26 17.09 -10.92
CA ASP A 44 1.30 17.87 -11.70
C ASP A 44 0.55 17.05 -12.77
N PHE A 45 0.91 15.77 -12.94
CA PHE A 45 0.36 14.89 -13.99
C PHE A 45 -0.38 13.68 -13.45
N VAL A 46 -0.36 13.45 -12.15
CA VAL A 46 -0.98 12.28 -11.51
C VAL A 46 -2.04 12.70 -10.50
N ASP A 47 -3.02 11.83 -10.32
CA ASP A 47 -4.10 12.04 -9.36
C ASP A 47 -3.77 11.48 -7.97
N GLY A 48 -2.74 10.62 -7.87
CA GLY A 48 -2.27 10.06 -6.61
C GLY A 48 -1.01 9.21 -6.78
N PHE A 49 -0.31 9.00 -5.67
CA PHE A 49 0.87 8.16 -5.60
C PHE A 49 0.64 6.94 -4.70
N ILE A 50 1.12 5.78 -5.15
CA ILE A 50 1.40 4.64 -4.27
C ILE A 50 2.90 4.59 -4.07
N ILE A 51 3.37 4.75 -2.83
CA ILE A 51 4.78 4.79 -2.51
C ILE A 51 5.26 3.42 -2.02
N VAL A 52 6.34 2.95 -2.62
CA VAL A 52 7.05 1.72 -2.27
C VAL A 52 8.42 2.07 -1.73
N ASP A 53 8.76 1.62 -0.53
CA ASP A 53 9.99 1.98 0.14
C ASP A 53 10.94 0.78 0.23
N ASN A 54 12.02 0.82 -0.53
CA ASN A 54 13.05 -0.22 -0.53
C ASN A 54 13.83 -0.30 0.79
N GLN A 55 13.69 0.69 1.67
CA GLN A 55 14.25 0.63 3.02
C GLN A 55 13.71 -0.58 3.82
N ARG A 56 12.48 -1.04 3.52
CA ARG A 56 11.86 -2.20 4.20
C ARG A 56 12.65 -3.50 4.05
N ILE A 57 13.42 -3.63 2.99
CA ILE A 57 14.18 -4.85 2.69
C ILE A 57 15.69 -4.67 2.82
N SER A 58 16.17 -3.45 3.04
CA SER A 58 17.60 -3.11 3.08
C SER A 58 18.38 -3.75 4.23
N PHE A 59 17.69 -4.22 5.25
CA PHE A 59 18.30 -4.85 6.44
C PHE A 59 18.42 -6.39 6.34
N GLN A 60 18.01 -6.96 5.20
CA GLN A 60 18.03 -8.42 5.00
C GLN A 60 19.37 -8.88 4.44
N THR A 61 19.80 -10.07 4.83
CA THR A 61 21.09 -10.65 4.41
C THR A 61 21.12 -11.09 2.95
N ASN A 62 19.97 -11.46 2.38
CA ASN A 62 19.83 -11.82 0.97
C ASN A 62 18.92 -10.81 0.25
N MET A 63 19.50 -9.66 -0.09
CA MET A 63 18.75 -8.55 -0.68
C MET A 63 18.11 -8.90 -2.03
N GLU A 64 18.80 -9.63 -2.91
CA GLU A 64 18.31 -9.93 -4.25
C GLU A 64 17.02 -10.76 -4.22
N ALA A 65 17.02 -11.86 -3.46
CA ALA A 65 15.81 -12.68 -3.28
C ALA A 65 14.69 -11.90 -2.60
N MET A 66 15.02 -11.01 -1.68
CA MET A 66 14.03 -10.17 -1.00
C MET A 66 13.43 -9.11 -1.90
N TYR A 67 14.19 -8.53 -2.85
CA TYR A 67 13.65 -7.61 -3.85
C TYR A 67 12.59 -8.30 -4.72
N LEU A 68 12.87 -9.48 -5.23
CA LEU A 68 11.90 -10.25 -6.02
C LEU A 68 10.62 -10.52 -5.23
N SER A 69 10.77 -11.04 -4.01
CA SER A 69 9.64 -11.34 -3.13
C SER A 69 8.83 -10.09 -2.74
N TYR A 70 9.50 -8.96 -2.52
CA TYR A 70 8.84 -7.71 -2.20
C TYR A 70 8.12 -7.10 -3.40
N ASN A 71 8.73 -7.15 -4.58
CA ASN A 71 8.08 -6.70 -5.82
C ASN A 71 6.84 -7.55 -6.13
N ASP A 72 6.90 -8.86 -5.96
CA ASP A 72 5.74 -9.76 -6.10
C ASP A 72 4.63 -9.43 -5.09
N TYR A 73 5.01 -9.08 -3.85
CA TYR A 73 4.07 -8.63 -2.84
C TYR A 73 3.35 -7.34 -3.27
N ILE A 74 4.09 -6.32 -3.70
CA ILE A 74 3.53 -5.05 -4.16
C ILE A 74 2.66 -5.24 -5.41
N ALA A 75 3.15 -6.01 -6.38
CA ALA A 75 2.38 -6.35 -7.58
C ALA A 75 1.06 -7.07 -7.22
N THR A 76 1.09 -7.97 -6.24
CA THR A 76 -0.11 -8.64 -5.74
C THR A 76 -1.09 -7.65 -5.08
N CYS A 77 -0.59 -6.69 -4.31
CA CYS A 77 -1.43 -5.65 -3.71
C CYS A 77 -2.16 -4.83 -4.79
N ILE A 78 -1.44 -4.38 -5.81
CA ILE A 78 -1.99 -3.61 -6.93
C ILE A 78 -2.97 -4.46 -7.75
N ALA A 79 -2.60 -5.71 -8.03
CA ALA A 79 -3.46 -6.65 -8.76
C ALA A 79 -4.77 -6.93 -8.01
N ASP A 80 -4.74 -7.02 -6.67
CA ASP A 80 -5.95 -7.19 -5.86
C ASP A 80 -6.90 -5.99 -6.03
N LEU A 81 -6.38 -4.75 -6.01
CA LEU A 81 -7.20 -3.55 -6.24
C LEU A 81 -7.82 -3.55 -7.64
N VAL A 82 -7.02 -3.78 -8.67
CA VAL A 82 -7.50 -3.82 -10.06
C VAL A 82 -8.52 -4.94 -10.26
N SER A 83 -8.24 -6.15 -9.75
CA SER A 83 -9.15 -7.29 -9.89
C SER A 83 -10.47 -7.05 -9.17
N GLY A 84 -10.43 -6.48 -7.97
CA GLY A 84 -11.63 -6.20 -7.19
C GLY A 84 -12.54 -5.18 -7.87
N LEU A 85 -11.96 -4.18 -8.51
CA LEU A 85 -12.71 -3.15 -9.22
C LEU A 85 -13.35 -3.63 -10.51
N PHE A 86 -12.67 -4.46 -11.29
CA PHE A 86 -13.07 -4.76 -12.66
C PHE A 86 -13.47 -6.21 -12.89
N LEU A 87 -12.73 -7.16 -12.32
CA LEU A 87 -12.87 -8.58 -12.66
C LEU A 87 -13.71 -9.39 -11.67
N GLU A 88 -13.69 -9.00 -10.40
CA GLU A 88 -14.27 -9.77 -9.31
C GLU A 88 -15.43 -9.04 -8.61
N ARG A 89 -16.11 -8.17 -9.33
CA ARG A 89 -17.30 -7.48 -8.83
C ARG A 89 -18.41 -8.50 -8.52
N ILE A 90 -19.14 -8.25 -7.43
CA ILE A 90 -20.31 -9.04 -7.10
C ILE A 90 -21.44 -8.63 -8.02
N ASP A 91 -21.91 -9.59 -8.81
CA ASP A 91 -23.10 -9.40 -9.64
C ASP A 91 -24.36 -9.65 -8.78
N PRO A 92 -25.21 -8.63 -8.54
CA PRO A 92 -26.44 -8.78 -7.77
C PRO A 92 -27.43 -9.79 -8.36
N ARG A 93 -27.34 -10.07 -9.66
CA ARG A 93 -28.20 -11.07 -10.33
C ARG A 93 -27.78 -12.49 -9.99
N GLN A 94 -26.47 -12.74 -9.81
CA GLN A 94 -25.93 -14.04 -9.43
C GLN A 94 -25.98 -14.28 -7.92
N TYR A 95 -25.93 -13.21 -7.15
CA TYR A 95 -25.85 -13.24 -5.68
C TYR A 95 -26.82 -12.22 -5.07
N PRO A 96 -28.16 -12.38 -5.28
CA PRO A 96 -29.15 -11.41 -4.81
C PRO A 96 -29.20 -11.28 -3.28
N GLU A 97 -28.73 -12.31 -2.57
CA GLU A 97 -28.63 -12.31 -1.11
C GLU A 97 -27.42 -11.52 -0.56
N LEU A 98 -26.48 -11.14 -1.44
CA LEU A 98 -25.31 -10.38 -1.05
C LEU A 98 -25.50 -8.90 -1.37
N ASN A 99 -25.43 -8.06 -0.35
CA ASN A 99 -25.42 -6.60 -0.49
C ASN A 99 -24.19 -6.01 0.22
N PRO A 100 -22.98 -6.36 -0.24
CA PRO A 100 -21.76 -5.84 0.36
C PRO A 100 -21.49 -4.41 -0.09
N PRO A 101 -20.67 -3.65 0.66
CA PRO A 101 -20.15 -2.40 0.21
C PRO A 101 -19.31 -2.61 -1.06
N VAL A 102 -19.50 -1.76 -2.06
CA VAL A 102 -18.77 -1.79 -3.34
C VAL A 102 -17.98 -0.51 -3.46
N ILE A 103 -16.74 -0.63 -3.91
CA ILE A 103 -15.91 0.53 -4.29
C ILE A 103 -15.80 0.61 -5.80
N ASP A 104 -15.67 1.82 -6.29
CA ASP A 104 -15.43 2.11 -7.70
C ASP A 104 -14.11 2.90 -7.90
N MET A 105 -13.84 3.32 -9.12
CA MET A 105 -12.66 4.11 -9.44
C MET A 105 -12.69 5.50 -8.76
N ASN A 106 -13.87 6.09 -8.59
CA ASN A 106 -13.98 7.39 -7.93
C ASN A 106 -13.64 7.30 -6.46
N ASP A 107 -14.01 6.21 -5.78
CA ASP A 107 -13.64 5.96 -4.40
C ASP A 107 -12.12 5.86 -4.24
N ILE A 108 -11.44 5.15 -5.16
CA ILE A 108 -9.97 5.08 -5.17
C ILE A 108 -9.36 6.46 -5.40
N MET A 109 -9.87 7.22 -6.37
CA MET A 109 -9.34 8.56 -6.65
C MET A 109 -9.59 9.52 -5.48
N THR A 110 -10.74 9.40 -4.81
CA THR A 110 -11.06 10.16 -3.61
C THR A 110 -10.14 9.79 -2.45
N ALA A 111 -9.86 8.49 -2.29
CA ALA A 111 -8.94 8.01 -1.26
C ALA A 111 -7.47 8.41 -1.53
N LEU A 112 -7.08 8.61 -2.79
CA LEU A 112 -5.70 8.93 -3.18
C LEU A 112 -5.42 10.42 -3.39
N SER A 113 -6.41 11.30 -3.29
CA SER A 113 -6.24 12.73 -3.53
C SER A 113 -6.85 13.57 -2.43
N PHE A 114 -6.36 14.80 -2.30
CA PHE A 114 -6.89 15.80 -1.39
C PHE A 114 -7.54 16.93 -2.20
N ASP A 115 -8.68 17.41 -1.72
CA ASP A 115 -9.36 18.59 -2.28
C ASP A 115 -9.17 19.74 -1.29
N HIS A 116 -8.17 20.55 -1.54
CA HIS A 116 -7.91 21.74 -0.74
C HIS A 116 -8.74 22.90 -1.30
N LYS A 117 -9.68 23.41 -0.50
CA LYS A 117 -10.54 24.54 -0.87
C LYS A 117 -9.71 25.68 -1.48
N GLY A 118 -9.93 25.93 -2.77
CA GLY A 118 -9.28 27.00 -3.51
C GLY A 118 -7.94 26.68 -4.18
N ARG A 119 -7.39 25.45 -4.02
CA ARG A 119 -6.14 25.01 -4.68
C ARG A 119 -6.34 23.90 -5.70
N GLY A 120 -7.55 23.31 -5.77
CA GLY A 120 -7.85 22.14 -6.60
C GLY A 120 -7.44 20.82 -5.96
N LYS A 121 -7.53 19.73 -6.73
CA LYS A 121 -7.11 18.41 -6.27
C LYS A 121 -5.60 18.30 -6.25
N GLU A 122 -5.04 17.87 -5.13
CA GLU A 122 -3.63 17.53 -4.98
C GLU A 122 -3.47 16.03 -4.80
N PRO A 123 -2.45 15.38 -5.45
CA PRO A 123 -2.19 13.97 -5.27
C PRO A 123 -1.71 13.67 -3.85
N GLY A 124 -2.33 12.70 -3.21
CA GLY A 124 -1.90 12.14 -1.95
C GLY A 124 -0.80 11.08 -2.14
N PHE A 125 -0.12 10.76 -1.05
CA PHE A 125 0.93 9.74 -0.99
C PHE A 125 0.43 8.55 -0.20
N ALA A 126 0.10 7.47 -0.89
CA ALA A 126 -0.49 6.29 -0.27
C ALA A 126 0.56 5.21 0.00
N SER A 127 0.42 4.58 1.16
CA SER A 127 1.05 3.31 1.49
C SER A 127 0.07 2.19 1.23
N ILE A 128 0.53 1.08 0.65
CA ILE A 128 -0.28 -0.10 0.37
C ILE A 128 0.17 -1.28 1.23
N GLY A 129 -0.80 -2.04 1.77
CA GLY A 129 -0.52 -3.22 2.54
C GLY A 129 -1.54 -4.32 2.29
N ARG A 130 -1.13 -5.58 2.49
CA ARG A 130 -1.96 -6.74 2.22
C ARG A 130 -1.75 -7.84 3.23
N ALA A 131 -2.85 -8.48 3.65
CA ALA A 131 -2.81 -9.74 4.36
C ALA A 131 -3.79 -10.74 3.72
N SER A 132 -3.50 -12.02 3.86
CA SER A 132 -4.39 -13.07 3.37
C SER A 132 -4.38 -14.27 4.29
N ALA A 133 -5.51 -15.00 4.32
CA ALA A 133 -5.66 -16.25 5.04
C ALA A 133 -6.27 -17.32 4.13
N ILE A 134 -5.71 -18.51 4.18
CA ILE A 134 -6.23 -19.68 3.46
C ILE A 134 -7.51 -20.16 4.15
N THR A 135 -8.55 -20.46 3.37
CA THR A 135 -9.88 -20.84 3.85
C THR A 135 -10.06 -22.32 4.10
N CYS A 136 -9.11 -23.16 3.67
CA CYS A 136 -9.14 -24.60 3.86
C CYS A 136 -7.77 -25.09 4.38
N ASP A 137 -7.79 -26.12 5.22
CA ASP A 137 -6.56 -26.79 5.64
C ASP A 137 -6.05 -27.72 4.53
N LEU A 138 -4.74 -27.99 4.52
CA LEU A 138 -4.09 -28.88 3.53
C LEU A 138 -4.71 -30.28 3.53
N LEU A 139 -5.17 -30.76 4.69
CA LEU A 139 -5.90 -32.04 4.85
C LEU A 139 -7.23 -32.08 4.09
N ASN A 140 -7.81 -30.92 3.74
CA ASN A 140 -9.06 -30.81 2.98
C ASN A 140 -8.90 -31.21 1.52
N TYR A 141 -7.68 -31.25 1.01
CA TYR A 141 -7.38 -31.76 -0.32
C TYR A 141 -7.49 -33.30 -0.39
N ILE A 142 -7.34 -33.97 0.75
CA ILE A 142 -7.30 -35.42 0.84
C ILE A 142 -8.60 -36.00 1.42
N LEU A 143 -9.31 -35.27 2.27
CA LEU A 143 -10.52 -35.71 2.95
C LEU A 143 -11.67 -34.72 2.74
N PRO A 144 -12.80 -35.11 2.12
CA PRO A 144 -13.94 -34.22 1.83
C PRO A 144 -14.74 -33.76 3.05
N LEU A 145 -14.28 -34.06 4.26
CA LEU A 145 -14.97 -33.78 5.54
C LEU A 145 -14.59 -32.45 6.20
N SER A 146 -13.83 -31.61 5.52
CA SER A 146 -13.23 -30.45 6.17
C SER A 146 -14.20 -29.28 6.32
N LYS A 147 -14.28 -28.81 7.55
CA LYS A 147 -15.00 -27.58 7.91
C LYS A 147 -14.24 -26.37 7.36
N ASN A 148 -14.99 -25.41 6.79
CA ASN A 148 -14.43 -24.12 6.41
C ASN A 148 -13.84 -23.42 7.65
N LYS A 149 -12.63 -22.89 7.50
CA LYS A 149 -11.94 -22.21 8.60
C LYS A 149 -12.55 -20.84 8.85
N LYS A 150 -12.90 -20.56 10.10
CA LYS A 150 -13.31 -19.20 10.49
C LYS A 150 -12.10 -18.27 10.36
N ILE A 151 -12.28 -17.14 9.69
CA ILE A 151 -11.22 -16.14 9.47
C ILE A 151 -11.38 -14.99 10.46
N ASP A 152 -10.34 -14.71 11.21
CA ASP A 152 -10.26 -13.49 12.03
C ASP A 152 -9.95 -12.30 11.13
N THR A 153 -11.00 -11.57 10.77
CA THR A 153 -10.93 -10.43 9.86
C THR A 153 -10.23 -9.23 10.49
N LEU A 154 -10.35 -9.05 11.80
CA LEU A 154 -9.64 -7.97 12.50
C LEU A 154 -8.13 -8.25 12.56
N MET A 155 -7.73 -9.51 12.72
CA MET A 155 -6.33 -9.91 12.62
C MET A 155 -5.78 -9.65 11.21
N LEU A 156 -6.56 -9.93 10.15
CA LEU A 156 -6.18 -9.58 8.78
C LEU A 156 -5.98 -8.08 8.61
N ALA A 157 -6.86 -7.25 9.16
CA ALA A 157 -6.74 -5.79 9.10
C ALA A 157 -5.44 -5.31 9.78
N ARG A 158 -5.16 -5.81 10.98
CA ARG A 158 -3.91 -5.49 11.71
C ARG A 158 -2.66 -5.95 10.95
N LEU A 159 -2.69 -7.12 10.32
CA LEU A 159 -1.57 -7.62 9.53
C LEU A 159 -1.37 -6.82 8.25
N ALA A 160 -2.43 -6.44 7.54
CA ALA A 160 -2.35 -5.57 6.37
C ALA A 160 -1.79 -4.19 6.75
N ALA A 161 -2.26 -3.62 7.86
CA ALA A 161 -1.76 -2.36 8.42
C ALA A 161 -0.27 -2.44 8.81
N LYS A 162 0.20 -3.56 9.34
CA LYS A 162 1.62 -3.78 9.67
C LYS A 162 2.51 -3.97 8.44
N LYS A 163 1.96 -4.47 7.34
CA LYS A 163 2.68 -4.78 6.09
C LYS A 163 2.61 -3.64 5.06
N GLN A 164 2.52 -2.40 5.50
CA GLN A 164 2.48 -1.25 4.61
C GLN A 164 3.77 -1.10 3.79
N SER A 165 3.66 -0.56 2.58
CA SER A 165 4.78 -0.41 1.65
C SER A 165 5.81 0.66 2.06
N ILE A 166 5.46 1.57 2.97
CA ILE A 166 6.36 2.61 3.49
C ILE A 166 6.89 2.18 4.86
N SER A 167 8.19 2.38 5.10
CA SER A 167 8.83 2.13 6.39
C SER A 167 8.48 3.21 7.41
N ASN A 168 8.37 2.81 8.68
CA ASN A 168 8.22 3.72 9.83
C ASN A 168 7.06 4.73 9.69
N ILE A 169 5.98 4.29 9.05
CA ILE A 169 4.79 5.11 8.88
C ILE A 169 3.92 5.05 10.14
N ASN A 170 3.43 6.21 10.58
CA ASN A 170 2.46 6.31 11.66
C ASN A 170 1.05 6.35 11.08
N LEU A 171 0.29 5.27 11.20
CA LEU A 171 -1.06 5.19 10.64
C LEU A 171 -2.03 6.20 11.29
N ASN A 172 -1.78 6.65 12.52
CA ASN A 172 -2.61 7.66 13.16
C ASN A 172 -2.51 9.05 12.48
N GLU A 173 -1.49 9.25 11.63
CA GLU A 173 -1.32 10.45 10.82
C GLU A 173 -2.04 10.36 9.46
N CYS A 174 -2.62 9.20 9.15
CA CYS A 174 -3.34 8.98 7.90
C CYS A 174 -4.55 9.92 7.79
N GLU A 175 -4.72 10.57 6.65
CA GLU A 175 -5.87 11.44 6.37
C GLU A 175 -7.05 10.63 5.87
N LYS A 176 -6.83 9.76 4.88
CA LYS A 176 -7.84 8.94 4.22
C LYS A 176 -7.37 7.51 4.08
N ASN A 177 -8.31 6.59 4.04
CA ASN A 177 -7.95 5.20 3.78
C ASN A 177 -9.00 4.44 2.95
N LEU A 178 -8.55 3.33 2.38
CA LEU A 178 -9.38 2.42 1.62
C LEU A 178 -9.04 0.99 1.98
N ALA A 179 -10.04 0.14 2.07
CA ALA A 179 -9.90 -1.29 2.28
C ALA A 179 -10.68 -2.09 1.25
N LEU A 180 -10.02 -3.06 0.62
CA LEU A 180 -10.65 -4.01 -0.29
C LEU A 180 -10.52 -5.43 0.24
N ILE A 181 -11.68 -6.05 0.51
CA ILE A 181 -11.79 -7.44 0.92
C ILE A 181 -12.09 -8.28 -0.32
N ARG A 182 -11.32 -9.34 -0.52
CA ARG A 182 -11.62 -10.37 -1.53
C ARG A 182 -11.86 -11.69 -0.84
N ALA A 183 -13.03 -12.29 -1.06
CA ALA A 183 -13.41 -13.52 -0.38
C ALA A 183 -14.26 -14.43 -1.27
N PRO A 184 -14.24 -15.77 -1.04
CA PRO A 184 -15.20 -16.68 -1.63
C PRO A 184 -16.62 -16.36 -1.18
N ALA A 185 -17.62 -16.60 -2.03
CA ALA A 185 -19.04 -16.29 -1.76
C ALA A 185 -19.54 -16.84 -0.40
N LYS A 186 -19.07 -18.02 0.02
CA LYS A 186 -19.45 -18.63 1.30
C LYS A 186 -19.09 -17.80 2.53
N TYR A 187 -18.07 -16.94 2.44
CA TYR A 187 -17.64 -16.03 3.51
C TYR A 187 -18.37 -14.70 3.50
N LEU A 188 -19.08 -14.40 2.43
CA LEU A 188 -19.88 -13.19 2.28
C LEU A 188 -21.35 -13.42 2.65
N LYS A 189 -21.81 -14.68 2.62
CA LYS A 189 -23.15 -15.07 3.08
C LYS A 189 -23.22 -15.00 4.60
N LYS A 190 -24.38 -14.58 5.12
CA LYS A 190 -24.62 -14.52 6.57
C LYS A 190 -24.51 -15.92 7.19
N SER A 191 -23.44 -16.18 7.90
CA SER A 191 -23.12 -17.49 8.54
C SER A 191 -22.10 -17.28 9.67
N GLU A 192 -21.82 -18.32 10.43
CA GLU A 192 -20.82 -18.31 11.50
C GLU A 192 -19.38 -18.05 11.01
N ILE A 193 -19.12 -18.31 9.72
CA ILE A 193 -17.82 -18.09 9.08
C ILE A 193 -17.75 -16.78 8.29
N SER A 194 -18.83 -15.97 8.33
CA SER A 194 -18.88 -14.72 7.57
C SER A 194 -17.81 -13.73 8.02
N ILE A 195 -17.35 -12.93 7.06
CA ILE A 195 -16.38 -11.86 7.31
C ILE A 195 -17.08 -10.73 8.06
N ASN A 196 -16.43 -10.23 9.10
CA ASN A 196 -16.89 -9.05 9.82
C ASN A 196 -16.41 -7.77 9.10
N THR A 197 -17.15 -7.34 8.07
CA THR A 197 -16.85 -6.10 7.32
C THR A 197 -16.94 -4.88 8.21
N LYS A 198 -17.92 -4.82 9.12
CA LYS A 198 -18.10 -3.72 10.05
C LYS A 198 -16.90 -3.54 10.98
N GLY A 199 -16.34 -4.63 11.51
CA GLY A 199 -15.13 -4.56 12.35
C GLY A 199 -13.90 -4.08 11.59
N ILE A 200 -13.81 -4.35 10.27
CA ILE A 200 -12.74 -3.79 9.42
C ILE A 200 -12.96 -2.30 9.22
N GLU A 201 -14.18 -1.88 8.90
CA GLU A 201 -14.53 -0.48 8.72
C GLU A 201 -14.21 0.35 9.98
N GLU A 202 -14.64 -0.12 11.16
CA GLU A 202 -14.34 0.51 12.45
C GLU A 202 -12.82 0.61 12.70
N PHE A 203 -12.06 -0.45 12.34
CA PHE A 203 -10.61 -0.42 12.44
C PHE A 203 -9.99 0.63 11.52
N MET A 204 -10.46 0.72 10.27
CA MET A 204 -9.96 1.66 9.29
C MET A 204 -10.30 3.11 9.67
N VAL A 205 -11.54 3.38 10.05
CA VAL A 205 -11.99 4.71 10.50
C VAL A 205 -11.17 5.19 11.70
N LYS A 206 -10.90 4.30 12.67
CA LYS A 206 -10.06 4.65 13.83
C LYS A 206 -8.63 5.07 13.46
N ASN A 207 -8.13 4.66 12.30
CA ASN A 207 -6.81 4.98 11.77
C ASN A 207 -6.89 6.04 10.65
N SER A 208 -7.85 6.95 10.70
CA SER A 208 -7.99 8.07 9.76
C SER A 208 -8.38 9.33 10.50
N LYS A 209 -7.66 10.43 10.26
CA LYS A 209 -7.97 11.75 10.86
C LYS A 209 -9.29 12.32 10.37
N LEU A 210 -9.60 12.12 9.09
CA LEU A 210 -10.84 12.61 8.49
C LEU A 210 -12.03 11.67 8.74
N ASN A 211 -11.83 10.54 9.42
CA ASN A 211 -12.82 9.49 9.60
C ASN A 211 -13.41 8.98 8.26
N GLU A 212 -12.68 9.15 7.16
CA GLU A 212 -13.04 8.65 5.84
C GLU A 212 -12.45 7.27 5.61
N CYS A 213 -13.31 6.30 5.35
CA CYS A 213 -12.92 4.95 4.94
C CYS A 213 -13.78 4.51 3.77
N HIS A 214 -13.13 4.17 2.67
CA HIS A 214 -13.80 3.49 1.56
C HIS A 214 -13.59 1.98 1.71
N LEU A 215 -14.68 1.26 1.98
CA LEU A 215 -14.65 -0.19 2.13
C LEU A 215 -15.30 -0.86 0.93
N GLY A 216 -14.59 -1.78 0.29
CA GLY A 216 -15.09 -2.59 -0.80
C GLY A 216 -14.98 -4.08 -0.55
N VAL A 217 -15.91 -4.84 -1.12
CA VAL A 217 -15.91 -6.30 -1.09
C VAL A 217 -16.02 -6.84 -2.51
N SER A 218 -15.18 -7.80 -2.85
CA SER A 218 -15.20 -8.49 -4.14
C SER A 218 -15.15 -10.01 -3.97
N LEU A 219 -15.62 -10.72 -5.01
CA LEU A 219 -15.61 -12.18 -5.05
C LEU A 219 -14.29 -12.70 -5.55
N THR A 220 -13.78 -13.75 -4.92
CA THR A 220 -12.69 -14.54 -5.49
C THR A 220 -13.08 -16.01 -5.59
N LYS A 221 -12.60 -16.66 -6.66
CA LYS A 221 -12.73 -18.13 -6.83
C LYS A 221 -11.61 -18.88 -6.09
N ARG A 222 -10.63 -18.18 -5.54
CA ARG A 222 -9.52 -18.78 -4.81
C ARG A 222 -9.95 -19.19 -3.39
N ASN A 223 -9.32 -20.23 -2.84
CA ASN A 223 -9.53 -20.66 -1.46
C ASN A 223 -8.78 -19.78 -0.45
N LEU A 224 -8.95 -18.48 -0.56
CA LEU A 224 -8.35 -17.50 0.35
C LEU A 224 -9.27 -16.30 0.56
N VAL A 225 -9.13 -15.68 1.72
CA VAL A 225 -9.62 -14.33 2.00
C VAL A 225 -8.43 -13.41 2.03
N SER A 226 -8.46 -12.31 1.30
CA SER A 226 -7.42 -11.27 1.38
C SER A 226 -8.04 -9.92 1.69
N LEU A 227 -7.25 -9.10 2.38
CA LEU A 227 -7.54 -7.72 2.66
C LEU A 227 -6.36 -6.88 2.18
N THR A 228 -6.64 -5.97 1.27
CA THR A 228 -5.69 -4.96 0.78
C THR A 228 -6.12 -3.60 1.30
N THR A 229 -5.19 -2.85 1.86
CA THR A 229 -5.43 -1.53 2.46
C THR A 229 -4.55 -0.48 1.81
N LEU A 230 -5.11 0.72 1.60
CA LEU A 230 -4.41 1.94 1.28
C LEU A 230 -4.56 2.91 2.44
N PHE A 231 -3.46 3.55 2.84
CA PHE A 231 -3.46 4.65 3.80
C PHE A 231 -2.78 5.84 3.13
N THR A 232 -3.51 6.94 2.99
CA THR A 232 -3.08 8.12 2.25
C THR A 232 -2.74 9.25 3.20
N PHE A 233 -1.63 9.91 2.92
CA PHE A 233 -0.99 10.92 3.74
C PHE A 233 -0.68 12.15 2.89
N GLU A 234 -0.60 13.28 3.55
CA GLU A 234 0.12 14.43 3.00
C GLU A 234 1.63 14.14 3.01
N LYS A 235 2.37 14.82 2.15
CA LYS A 235 3.81 14.62 1.96
C LYS A 235 4.59 14.75 3.27
N GLU A 236 4.27 15.74 4.06
CA GLU A 236 4.94 16.11 5.31
C GLU A 236 4.74 15.06 6.43
N GLN A 237 3.68 14.27 6.34
CA GLN A 237 3.33 13.25 7.31
C GLN A 237 4.11 11.93 7.13
N ILE A 238 4.94 11.84 6.07
CA ILE A 238 5.72 10.65 5.77
C ILE A 238 7.20 10.90 6.13
N PRO A 239 7.70 10.45 7.29
CA PRO A 239 9.08 10.71 7.72
C PRO A 239 10.11 10.21 6.72
N ARG A 240 9.83 9.07 6.09
CA ARG A 240 10.71 8.46 5.10
C ARG A 240 10.83 9.29 3.82
N LEU A 241 9.75 9.90 3.37
CA LEU A 241 9.77 10.80 2.22
C LEU A 241 10.56 12.07 2.53
N ASN A 242 10.38 12.63 3.74
CA ASN A 242 11.13 13.79 4.20
C ASN A 242 12.63 13.50 4.30
N GLU A 243 13.03 12.30 4.75
CA GLU A 243 14.43 11.85 4.76
C GLU A 243 15.02 11.86 3.34
N VAL A 244 14.31 11.27 2.35
CA VAL A 244 14.75 11.23 0.94
C VAL A 244 14.90 12.66 0.37
N ILE A 245 13.97 13.55 0.68
CA ILE A 245 14.02 14.96 0.24
C ILE A 245 15.23 15.68 0.83
N ASN A 246 15.54 15.46 2.10
CA ASN A 246 16.69 16.10 2.75
C ASN A 246 18.01 15.61 2.17
N LEU A 247 18.13 14.30 1.88
CA LEU A 247 19.31 13.75 1.19
C LEU A 247 19.44 14.30 -0.23
N ALA A 248 18.33 14.46 -0.95
CA ALA A 248 18.32 15.04 -2.29
C ALA A 248 18.82 16.49 -2.28
N ARG A 249 18.42 17.31 -1.31
CA ARG A 249 18.91 18.69 -1.14
C ARG A 249 20.40 18.71 -0.82
N SER A 250 20.84 17.86 0.10
CA SER A 250 22.27 17.75 0.44
C SER A 250 23.13 17.42 -0.77
N TYR A 251 22.65 16.50 -1.63
CA TYR A 251 23.36 16.18 -2.88
C TYR A 251 23.43 17.35 -3.85
N GLU A 252 22.33 18.08 -4.02
CA GLU A 252 22.27 19.26 -4.89
C GLU A 252 23.25 20.37 -4.43
N ASP A 253 23.30 20.63 -3.12
CA ASP A 253 24.19 21.62 -2.55
C ASP A 253 25.70 21.24 -2.72
N LYS A 254 26.05 19.97 -2.50
CA LYS A 254 27.37 19.42 -2.75
C LYS A 254 27.76 19.56 -4.22
N SER A 255 26.86 19.24 -5.16
CA SER A 255 27.11 19.31 -6.59
C SER A 255 27.35 20.76 -7.07
N LYS A 256 26.58 21.74 -6.54
CA LYS A 256 26.76 23.17 -6.85
C LYS A 256 28.10 23.70 -6.32
N ASN A 257 28.49 23.28 -5.12
CA ASN A 257 29.77 23.71 -4.54
C ASN A 257 30.97 23.18 -5.33
N LEU A 258 30.92 21.94 -5.82
CA LEU A 258 31.98 21.38 -6.68
C LEU A 258 32.10 22.14 -8.02
N ALA A 259 30.97 22.44 -8.67
CA ALA A 259 30.96 23.20 -9.91
C ALA A 259 31.54 24.63 -9.76
N ASN A 260 31.36 25.26 -8.59
CA ASN A 260 31.90 26.58 -8.28
C ASN A 260 33.41 26.57 -7.95
N ILE A 261 34.00 25.43 -7.63
CA ILE A 261 35.44 25.27 -7.35
C ILE A 261 36.20 25.01 -8.66
N GLU A 262 35.55 24.41 -9.66
CA GLU A 262 36.15 24.09 -10.97
C GLU A 262 36.01 25.24 -12.00
N SER A 263 35.25 26.28 -11.69
CA SER A 263 35.06 27.50 -12.51
C SER A 263 35.98 28.60 -12.04
#